data_1529edfd0b9711d5b342838aea06f0d8
#
_entry.id   1529edfd0b9711d5b342838aea06f0d8
#
_cell.length_a   1.000
_cell.length_b   1.000
_cell.length_c   1.000
_cell.angle_alpha   90.00
_cell.angle_beta   90.00
_cell.angle_gamma   90.00
#
_symmetry.space_group_name_H-M   'P 1'
#
loop_
_entity.id
_entity.type
_entity.pdbx_description
1 polymer ?
#
loop_
_entity_poly.entity_id
_entity_poly.type
_entity_poly.pdbx_seq_one_letter_code
_entity_poly.pdbx_strand_id
1 'polypeptide(L)'
;MELRRSLVRAAVSRPGVLLVVYPGATRQRLAVEAELARRGWPCASGPAETDLLVIVGDRGGEGEGRDEGGESDWVAGLWQGIPAPKARVWVTDPERAGDALDSGLADLKRGEHENHHAHGAHDEHHEHHAHHAHHAHHEHHEHQQDGGTAPHSDHSGHDMHGGHHGHAGHHMGLVEGLPMADRADDRDGLRLDVLHVPLGPVLADWPAGLILHLTLQGDIVQQVTVEPVATPPSPSPPFWDEPWLRAASGEHISRGDAARRLCAAHLDSLGRFFAVAGWDDMAARIRHVRDRALAGATAAELTSLVSPLIRRAQRSRTLRWLTTGLGTLPAEQARQRGVTGPALVADGDAYSRMLVWLEAVGRSAAACDVTEALDTAEVVGPRGRVDMPVPPSKALLDSLPRLLEGTEFACARIIVASLDPDLDELTHVPAPGTVHSHG
;
A
#
# COMPACT_ATOMS: atom_id res chain seq x y z
N MET A 1 -24.33 -2.54 31.58
CA MET A 1 -24.73 -2.98 30.23
C MET A 1 -24.98 -1.81 29.26
N GLU A 2 -25.63 -0.71 29.68
CA GLU A 2 -25.94 0.42 28.77
C GLU A 2 -24.70 1.17 28.26
N LEU A 3 -23.68 1.36 29.11
CA LEU A 3 -22.44 2.05 28.70
C LEU A 3 -21.70 1.31 27.59
N ARG A 4 -21.61 -0.04 27.69
CA ARG A 4 -21.00 -0.89 26.66
C ARG A 4 -21.79 -0.83 25.34
N ARG A 5 -23.14 -0.86 25.42
CA ARG A 5 -24.00 -0.69 24.23
C ARG A 5 -23.87 0.69 23.59
N SER A 6 -23.71 1.74 24.40
CA SER A 6 -23.51 3.10 23.91
C SER A 6 -22.15 3.28 23.25
N LEU A 7 -21.08 2.68 23.80
CA LEU A 7 -19.73 2.68 23.21
C LEU A 7 -19.68 1.90 21.91
N VAL A 8 -20.30 0.73 21.84
CA VAL A 8 -20.40 -0.07 20.61
C VAL A 8 -21.19 0.68 19.53
N ARG A 9 -22.33 1.29 19.86
CA ARG A 9 -23.07 2.15 18.91
C ARG A 9 -22.24 3.35 18.42
N ALA A 10 -21.45 3.95 19.29
CA ALA A 10 -20.58 5.05 18.92
C ALA A 10 -19.45 4.58 17.99
N ALA A 11 -18.86 3.42 18.25
CA ALA A 11 -17.84 2.81 17.40
C ALA A 11 -18.41 2.48 16.00
N VAL A 12 -19.59 1.83 15.93
CA VAL A 12 -20.24 1.50 14.65
C VAL A 12 -20.72 2.74 13.89
N SER A 13 -20.93 3.89 14.55
CA SER A 13 -21.30 5.13 13.85
C SER A 13 -20.15 5.75 13.05
N ARG A 14 -18.91 5.37 13.34
CA ARG A 14 -17.68 5.83 12.65
C ARG A 14 -16.74 4.63 12.44
N PRO A 15 -17.08 3.73 11.52
CA PRO A 15 -16.29 2.53 11.31
C PRO A 15 -14.89 2.85 10.81
N GLY A 16 -13.90 2.06 11.24
CA GLY A 16 -12.58 2.03 10.65
C GLY A 16 -12.65 1.39 9.26
N VAL A 17 -12.26 2.13 8.22
CA VAL A 17 -12.40 1.70 6.83
C VAL A 17 -11.05 1.33 6.24
N LEU A 18 -10.89 0.09 5.81
CA LEU A 18 -9.73 -0.35 5.05
C LEU A 18 -10.05 -0.34 3.56
N LEU A 19 -9.25 0.36 2.77
CA LEU A 19 -9.40 0.44 1.32
C LEU A 19 -8.50 -0.58 0.63
N VAL A 20 -9.09 -1.40 -0.21
CA VAL A 20 -8.41 -2.25 -1.18
C VAL A 20 -8.67 -1.68 -2.56
N VAL A 21 -7.64 -1.18 -3.23
CA VAL A 21 -7.78 -0.51 -4.53
C VAL A 21 -7.08 -1.34 -5.61
N TYR A 22 -7.84 -1.76 -6.61
CA TYR A 22 -7.30 -2.40 -7.80
C TYR A 22 -6.73 -1.35 -8.78
N PRO A 23 -5.70 -1.67 -9.57
CA PRO A 23 -5.26 -0.81 -10.67
C PRO A 23 -6.42 -0.49 -11.63
N GLY A 24 -6.47 0.73 -12.16
CA GLY A 24 -7.56 1.22 -12.99
C GLY A 24 -8.71 1.87 -12.21
N ALA A 25 -8.70 1.79 -10.88
CA ALA A 25 -9.80 2.27 -10.03
C ALA A 25 -9.54 3.63 -9.35
N THR A 26 -8.62 4.43 -9.87
CA THR A 26 -8.25 5.72 -9.25
C THR A 26 -9.45 6.67 -9.10
N ARG A 27 -10.36 6.74 -10.08
CA ARG A 27 -11.56 7.59 -9.99
C ARG A 27 -12.49 7.15 -8.85
N GLN A 28 -12.73 5.85 -8.73
CA GLN A 28 -13.56 5.26 -7.67
C GLN A 28 -12.90 5.46 -6.29
N ARG A 29 -11.58 5.27 -6.19
CA ARG A 29 -10.82 5.52 -4.96
C ARG A 29 -11.01 6.95 -4.47
N LEU A 30 -10.83 7.93 -5.35
CA LEU A 30 -10.99 9.34 -5.03
C LEU A 30 -12.40 9.68 -4.54
N ALA A 31 -13.43 9.08 -5.15
CA ALA A 31 -14.82 9.24 -4.71
C ALA A 31 -15.05 8.65 -3.31
N VAL A 32 -14.52 7.46 -3.04
CA VAL A 32 -14.60 6.85 -1.70
C VAL A 32 -13.85 7.69 -0.67
N GLU A 33 -12.63 8.10 -0.95
CA GLU A 33 -11.83 8.94 -0.04
C GLU A 33 -12.54 10.27 0.30
N ALA A 34 -13.11 10.94 -0.71
CA ALA A 34 -13.89 12.17 -0.52
C ALA A 34 -15.13 11.94 0.36
N GLU A 35 -15.81 10.82 0.17
CA GLU A 35 -16.98 10.47 0.97
C GLU A 35 -16.62 10.08 2.41
N LEU A 36 -15.50 9.37 2.63
CA LEU A 36 -14.97 9.10 3.97
C LEU A 36 -14.60 10.39 4.69
N ALA A 37 -13.93 11.32 4.01
CA ALA A 37 -13.60 12.63 4.56
C ALA A 37 -14.85 13.43 4.93
N ARG A 38 -15.89 13.44 4.08
CA ARG A 38 -17.17 14.10 4.34
C ARG A 38 -17.89 13.53 5.57
N ARG A 39 -17.83 12.21 5.77
CA ARG A 39 -18.43 11.50 6.91
C ARG A 39 -17.56 11.61 8.18
N GLY A 40 -16.30 11.97 8.05
CA GLY A 40 -15.32 11.91 9.12
C GLY A 40 -15.01 10.49 9.57
N TRP A 41 -15.09 9.49 8.66
CA TRP A 41 -14.73 8.11 8.93
C TRP A 41 -13.22 7.91 8.81
N PRO A 42 -12.57 7.25 9.78
CA PRO A 42 -11.14 7.03 9.73
C PRO A 42 -10.77 5.94 8.72
N CYS A 43 -9.67 6.14 8.00
CA CYS A 43 -9.03 5.07 7.26
C CYS A 43 -8.24 4.19 8.25
N ALA A 44 -8.49 2.88 8.21
CA ALA A 44 -7.74 1.90 8.99
C ALA A 44 -6.35 1.69 8.39
N SER A 45 -5.34 1.53 9.24
CA SER A 45 -3.96 1.26 8.81
C SER A 45 -3.70 -0.23 8.55
N GLY A 46 -4.60 -1.10 9.02
CA GLY A 46 -4.51 -2.54 8.85
C GLY A 46 -5.76 -3.29 9.31
N PRO A 47 -5.77 -4.63 9.15
CA PRO A 47 -6.94 -5.46 9.42
C PRO A 47 -7.49 -5.35 10.86
N ALA A 48 -6.60 -5.17 11.85
CA ALA A 48 -6.98 -5.14 13.26
C ALA A 48 -7.83 -3.90 13.65
N GLU A 49 -7.75 -2.82 12.86
CA GLU A 49 -8.49 -1.56 13.07
C GLU A 49 -9.70 -1.45 12.14
N THR A 50 -9.99 -2.51 11.37
CA THR A 50 -10.98 -2.48 10.28
C THR A 50 -12.31 -3.02 10.77
N ASP A 51 -13.35 -2.21 10.60
CA ASP A 51 -14.75 -2.62 10.71
C ASP A 51 -15.38 -2.84 9.32
N LEU A 52 -15.01 -2.00 8.35
CA LEU A 52 -15.54 -2.02 6.99
C LEU A 52 -14.42 -2.16 5.96
N LEU A 53 -14.41 -3.27 5.23
CA LEU A 53 -13.54 -3.47 4.08
C LEU A 53 -14.22 -2.92 2.82
N VAL A 54 -13.60 -1.93 2.18
CA VAL A 54 -14.08 -1.34 0.93
C VAL A 54 -13.15 -1.74 -0.20
N ILE A 55 -13.66 -2.53 -1.13
CA ILE A 55 -12.93 -3.00 -2.30
C ILE A 55 -13.32 -2.12 -3.48
N VAL A 56 -12.33 -1.48 -4.09
CA VAL A 56 -12.52 -0.44 -5.10
C VAL A 56 -11.96 -0.91 -6.43
N GLY A 57 -12.79 -0.92 -7.46
CA GLY A 57 -12.44 -1.33 -8.81
C GLY A 57 -13.18 -2.57 -9.28
N ASP A 58 -12.91 -2.96 -10.52
CA ASP A 58 -13.54 -4.10 -11.17
C ASP A 58 -12.73 -5.39 -10.89
N ARG A 59 -13.44 -6.48 -10.68
CA ARG A 59 -12.84 -7.80 -10.44
C ARG A 59 -12.10 -8.39 -11.66
N GLY A 60 -12.19 -7.72 -12.83
CA GLY A 60 -11.64 -8.26 -14.06
C GLY A 60 -12.22 -9.61 -14.43
N GLY A 61 -13.43 -9.59 -15.02
CA GLY A 61 -14.03 -10.75 -15.67
C GLY A 61 -15.33 -11.23 -15.06
N GLU A 62 -16.43 -10.49 -15.27
CA GLU A 62 -17.74 -11.09 -15.49
C GLU A 62 -17.75 -11.73 -16.89
N GLY A 63 -17.02 -12.86 -17.04
CA GLY A 63 -17.25 -13.82 -18.11
C GLY A 63 -18.19 -14.88 -17.57
N GLU A 64 -19.34 -15.06 -18.19
CA GLU A 64 -20.28 -16.15 -17.92
C GLU A 64 -19.50 -17.47 -17.74
N GLY A 65 -19.46 -18.01 -16.51
CA GLY A 65 -18.90 -19.34 -16.24
C GLY A 65 -17.76 -19.45 -15.24
N ARG A 66 -17.55 -18.49 -14.32
CA ARG A 66 -16.69 -18.72 -13.16
C ARG A 66 -17.52 -18.83 -11.89
N ASP A 67 -17.40 -20.02 -11.29
CA ASP A 67 -17.94 -20.36 -9.97
C ASP A 67 -17.66 -19.27 -8.93
N GLU A 68 -18.45 -19.23 -7.86
CA GLU A 68 -18.40 -18.28 -6.73
C GLU A 68 -17.06 -18.18 -5.99
N GLY A 69 -15.95 -18.72 -6.55
CA GLY A 69 -14.57 -18.78 -6.04
C GLY A 69 -13.56 -17.79 -6.62
N GLY A 70 -13.95 -16.80 -7.42
CA GLY A 70 -13.01 -15.89 -8.12
C GLY A 70 -12.48 -14.68 -7.33
N GLU A 71 -12.60 -14.65 -6.01
CA GLU A 71 -11.91 -13.69 -5.16
C GLU A 71 -10.41 -14.06 -5.15
N SER A 72 -9.52 -13.09 -5.39
CA SER A 72 -8.08 -13.37 -5.31
C SER A 72 -7.76 -13.88 -3.90
N ASP A 73 -6.97 -14.94 -3.79
CA ASP A 73 -6.65 -15.62 -2.53
C ASP A 73 -6.20 -14.66 -1.43
N TRP A 74 -5.49 -13.58 -1.78
CA TRP A 74 -5.03 -12.58 -0.81
C TRP A 74 -6.16 -11.70 -0.25
N VAL A 75 -7.24 -11.39 -1.03
CA VAL A 75 -8.41 -10.64 -0.52
C VAL A 75 -9.22 -11.51 0.42
N ALA A 76 -9.39 -12.80 0.09
CA ALA A 76 -10.05 -13.76 0.96
C ALA A 76 -9.26 -13.93 2.28
N GLY A 77 -7.94 -14.05 2.21
CA GLY A 77 -7.07 -14.09 3.39
C GLY A 77 -7.16 -12.82 4.24
N LEU A 78 -7.15 -11.65 3.60
CA LEU A 78 -7.35 -10.36 4.27
C LEU A 78 -8.70 -10.33 5.00
N TRP A 79 -9.79 -10.72 4.32
CA TRP A 79 -11.12 -10.77 4.91
C TRP A 79 -11.19 -11.66 6.14
N GLN A 80 -10.53 -12.82 6.11
CA GLN A 80 -10.47 -13.72 7.27
C GLN A 80 -9.71 -13.10 8.44
N GLY A 81 -8.67 -12.30 8.17
CA GLY A 81 -7.85 -11.63 9.19
C GLY A 81 -8.54 -10.43 9.87
N ILE A 82 -9.64 -9.91 9.36
CA ILE A 82 -10.38 -8.80 9.97
C ILE A 82 -11.24 -9.36 11.12
N PRO A 83 -11.16 -8.80 12.34
CA PRO A 83 -11.97 -9.23 13.48
C PRO A 83 -13.46 -8.90 13.27
N ALA A 84 -14.36 -9.68 13.90
CA ALA A 84 -15.78 -9.37 13.92
C ALA A 84 -16.09 -8.32 15.02
N PRO A 85 -17.11 -7.45 14.85
CA PRO A 85 -18.03 -7.38 13.72
C PRO A 85 -17.40 -6.71 12.50
N LYS A 86 -17.66 -7.23 11.30
CA LYS A 86 -17.08 -6.74 10.05
C LYS A 86 -18.09 -6.77 8.91
N ALA A 87 -17.95 -5.82 7.99
CA ALA A 87 -18.69 -5.83 6.72
C ALA A 87 -17.73 -5.55 5.55
N ARG A 88 -18.18 -5.90 4.33
CA ARG A 88 -17.44 -5.59 3.11
C ARG A 88 -18.36 -5.08 2.02
N VAL A 89 -17.86 -4.13 1.25
CA VAL A 89 -18.57 -3.57 0.10
C VAL A 89 -17.65 -3.41 -1.10
N TRP A 90 -18.26 -3.43 -2.29
CA TRP A 90 -17.57 -3.19 -3.56
C TRP A 90 -18.02 -1.85 -4.14
N VAL A 91 -17.05 -1.09 -4.65
CA VAL A 91 -17.28 0.20 -5.33
C VAL A 91 -16.68 0.13 -6.73
N THR A 92 -17.53 -0.13 -7.72
CA THR A 92 -17.16 -0.15 -9.15
C THR A 92 -17.54 1.16 -9.85
N ASP A 93 -18.55 1.87 -9.32
CA ASP A 93 -19.05 3.14 -9.84
C ASP A 93 -18.75 4.26 -8.83
N PRO A 94 -17.97 5.30 -9.21
CA PRO A 94 -17.63 6.40 -8.32
C PRO A 94 -18.87 7.19 -7.84
N GLU A 95 -19.94 7.27 -8.65
CA GLU A 95 -21.17 7.98 -8.28
C GLU A 95 -21.97 7.26 -7.17
N ARG A 96 -21.76 5.95 -7.03
CA ARG A 96 -22.42 5.11 -6.03
C ARG A 96 -21.57 4.85 -4.78
N ALA A 97 -20.43 5.53 -4.63
CA ALA A 97 -19.56 5.35 -3.47
C ALA A 97 -20.30 5.60 -2.13
N GLY A 98 -21.15 6.63 -2.08
CA GLY A 98 -21.97 6.95 -0.91
C GLY A 98 -22.94 5.82 -0.54
N ASP A 99 -23.69 5.31 -1.52
CA ASP A 99 -24.68 4.23 -1.32
C ASP A 99 -24.01 2.93 -0.87
N ALA A 100 -22.86 2.61 -1.43
CA ALA A 100 -22.09 1.43 -1.06
C ALA A 100 -21.62 1.50 0.41
N LEU A 101 -21.12 2.66 0.85
CA LEU A 101 -20.72 2.88 2.24
C LEU A 101 -21.92 2.81 3.21
N ASP A 102 -23.09 3.31 2.80
CA ASP A 102 -24.32 3.20 3.60
C ASP A 102 -24.78 1.76 3.72
N SER A 103 -24.67 0.98 2.64
CA SER A 103 -24.96 -0.47 2.67
C SER A 103 -24.03 -1.20 3.62
N GLY A 104 -22.72 -0.95 3.54
CA GLY A 104 -21.73 -1.54 4.46
C GLY A 104 -21.98 -1.21 5.92
N LEU A 105 -22.34 0.02 6.22
CA LEU A 105 -22.72 0.43 7.57
C LEU A 105 -23.97 -0.28 8.06
N ALA A 106 -24.96 -0.51 7.18
CA ALA A 106 -26.18 -1.25 7.51
C ALA A 106 -25.87 -2.72 7.79
N ASP A 107 -24.92 -3.32 7.05
CA ASP A 107 -24.47 -4.70 7.26
C ASP A 107 -23.74 -4.86 8.59
N LEU A 108 -22.85 -3.93 8.93
CA LEU A 108 -22.19 -3.89 10.25
C LEU A 108 -23.21 -3.87 11.39
N LYS A 109 -24.22 -3.03 11.28
CA LYS A 109 -25.29 -2.94 12.30
C LYS A 109 -26.11 -4.22 12.42
N ARG A 110 -26.35 -4.94 11.30
CA ARG A 110 -27.04 -6.24 11.33
C ARG A 110 -26.20 -7.33 11.98
N GLY A 111 -24.93 -7.44 11.60
CA GLY A 111 -24.00 -8.42 12.17
C GLY A 111 -23.81 -8.26 13.69
N GLU A 112 -23.91 -7.04 14.24
CA GLU A 112 -23.94 -6.82 15.68
C GLU A 112 -25.17 -7.43 16.35
N HIS A 113 -26.34 -7.33 15.71
CA HIS A 113 -27.58 -7.91 16.28
C HIS A 113 -27.53 -9.43 16.33
N GLU A 114 -26.98 -10.08 15.30
CA GLU A 114 -26.84 -11.54 15.27
C GLU A 114 -25.86 -12.07 16.32
N ASN A 115 -24.72 -11.40 16.50
CA ASN A 115 -23.75 -11.77 17.54
C ASN A 115 -24.28 -11.58 18.98
N HIS A 116 -25.13 -10.61 19.22
CA HIS A 116 -25.78 -10.41 20.53
C HIS A 116 -26.78 -11.51 20.87
N HIS A 117 -27.47 -12.06 19.88
CA HIS A 117 -28.39 -13.18 20.08
C HIS A 117 -27.62 -14.50 20.32
N ALA A 118 -26.48 -14.70 19.67
CA ALA A 118 -25.67 -15.91 19.86
C ALA A 118 -25.00 -15.96 21.26
N HIS A 119 -24.57 -14.84 21.82
CA HIS A 119 -24.01 -14.77 23.18
C HIS A 119 -25.07 -14.77 24.28
N GLY A 120 -26.28 -14.30 24.01
CA GLY A 120 -27.40 -14.35 24.97
C GLY A 120 -27.98 -15.75 25.17
N ALA A 121 -27.80 -16.64 24.20
CA ALA A 121 -28.32 -18.02 24.27
C ALA A 121 -27.40 -18.99 25.03
N HIS A 122 -26.15 -18.59 25.33
CA HIS A 122 -25.19 -19.42 26.08
C HIS A 122 -25.16 -19.15 27.60
N ASP A 123 -25.77 -18.07 28.09
CA ASP A 123 -25.74 -17.71 29.51
C ASP A 123 -26.89 -18.31 30.35
N GLU A 124 -27.84 -19.06 29.75
CA GLU A 124 -28.98 -19.60 30.46
C GLU A 124 -28.87 -21.09 30.87
N HIS A 125 -27.72 -21.76 30.65
CA HIS A 125 -27.57 -23.19 31.00
C HIS A 125 -26.34 -23.53 31.86
N HIS A 126 -26.08 -22.79 32.94
CA HIS A 126 -25.22 -23.26 34.01
C HIS A 126 -25.75 -22.87 35.40
N GLU A 127 -26.86 -23.47 35.80
CA GLU A 127 -27.15 -23.73 37.21
C GLU A 127 -27.44 -25.23 37.40
N HIS A 128 -26.86 -25.78 38.48
CA HIS A 128 -26.97 -27.13 39.03
C HIS A 128 -26.05 -28.20 38.42
N HIS A 129 -24.92 -28.42 39.13
CA HIS A 129 -24.61 -29.65 39.82
C HIS A 129 -23.42 -29.44 40.73
N ALA A 130 -23.74 -29.34 42.05
CA ALA A 130 -22.79 -29.51 43.17
C ALA A 130 -22.68 -31.00 43.53
N HIS A 131 -21.57 -31.33 44.17
CA HIS A 131 -21.21 -32.57 44.89
C HIS A 131 -20.62 -33.70 44.05
N HIS A 132 -19.32 -33.97 44.22
CA HIS A 132 -18.79 -34.95 45.15
C HIS A 132 -17.26 -34.87 45.21
N ALA A 133 -16.77 -34.72 46.47
CA ALA A 133 -15.38 -34.90 46.86
C ALA A 133 -15.08 -36.41 46.98
N HIS A 134 -13.89 -36.82 46.52
CA HIS A 134 -13.21 -37.99 47.09
C HIS A 134 -11.69 -37.79 47.08
N HIS A 135 -11.17 -37.92 48.30
CA HIS A 135 -9.76 -38.06 48.69
C HIS A 135 -9.17 -39.40 48.24
N ALA A 136 -7.86 -39.41 47.98
CA ALA A 136 -6.85 -40.41 48.42
C ALA A 136 -5.53 -40.05 47.69
N HIS A 137 -4.51 -39.65 48.36
CA HIS A 137 -3.46 -40.25 49.17
C HIS A 137 -2.48 -41.16 48.42
N HIS A 138 -1.18 -40.80 48.65
CA HIS A 138 0.04 -41.62 48.68
C HIS A 138 0.71 -41.92 47.33
N GLU A 139 2.06 -41.97 47.22
CA GLU A 139 3.18 -42.02 48.17
C GLU A 139 4.48 -41.62 47.43
N HIS A 140 5.46 -41.19 48.21
CA HIS A 140 6.86 -41.01 47.90
C HIS A 140 7.58 -42.30 47.52
N HIS A 141 8.56 -42.25 46.65
CA HIS A 141 9.77 -43.07 46.74
C HIS A 141 11.02 -42.26 46.30
N GLU A 142 11.85 -41.98 47.30
CA GLU A 142 13.30 -41.75 47.19
C GLU A 142 14.02 -43.09 47.02
N HIS A 143 15.07 -43.16 46.22
CA HIS A 143 16.29 -43.93 46.44
C HIS A 143 17.38 -43.40 45.48
N GLN A 144 18.39 -42.71 45.99
CA GLN A 144 19.69 -43.11 46.51
C GLN A 144 20.69 -43.54 45.44
N GLN A 145 21.74 -42.75 45.43
CA GLN A 145 23.12 -42.85 44.97
C GLN A 145 23.69 -44.26 44.83
N ASP A 146 24.55 -44.45 43.80
CA ASP A 146 25.92 -44.92 44.07
C ASP A 146 26.82 -44.66 42.87
N GLY A 147 28.08 -44.40 43.18
CA GLY A 147 29.18 -43.93 42.39
C GLY A 147 30.01 -45.02 41.73
N GLY A 148 30.86 -44.61 40.84
CA GLY A 148 31.82 -45.49 40.19
C GLY A 148 32.79 -44.74 39.30
N THR A 149 33.98 -44.64 39.76
CA THR A 149 35.23 -44.02 39.27
C THR A 149 35.71 -44.53 37.89
N ALA A 150 36.45 -43.64 37.21
CA ALA A 150 37.20 -43.75 35.93
C ALA A 150 38.14 -44.97 35.78
N PRO A 151 38.80 -45.21 34.62
CA PRO A 151 39.87 -44.34 34.13
C PRO A 151 40.07 -44.26 32.61
N HIS A 152 40.98 -43.33 32.23
CA HIS A 152 41.61 -42.99 30.95
C HIS A 152 42.05 -44.17 30.06
N SER A 153 42.00 -43.89 28.73
CA SER A 153 43.11 -44.23 27.82
C SER A 153 43.03 -43.43 26.50
N ASP A 154 44.15 -42.76 26.22
CA ASP A 154 44.54 -42.19 24.95
C ASP A 154 44.56 -43.21 23.82
N HIS A 155 44.22 -42.80 22.62
CA HIS A 155 44.92 -43.16 21.39
C HIS A 155 44.69 -42.16 20.25
N SER A 156 45.77 -41.54 19.81
CA SER A 156 46.00 -40.85 18.55
C SER A 156 45.90 -41.79 17.35
N GLY A 157 45.44 -41.24 16.22
CA GLY A 157 45.55 -41.89 14.91
C GLY A 157 44.87 -41.09 13.77
N HIS A 158 45.71 -40.51 12.94
CA HIS A 158 45.37 -39.92 11.63
C HIS A 158 44.52 -40.83 10.77
N ASP A 159 43.59 -40.29 9.94
CA ASP A 159 43.74 -40.30 8.49
C ASP A 159 42.68 -39.50 7.74
N MET A 160 43.15 -38.84 6.70
CA MET A 160 42.41 -38.11 5.67
C MET A 160 41.51 -39.00 4.86
N HIS A 161 40.28 -38.60 4.57
CA HIS A 161 39.64 -38.78 3.27
C HIS A 161 38.50 -37.81 3.05
N GLY A 162 38.58 -37.06 1.94
CA GLY A 162 37.55 -36.16 1.46
C GLY A 162 36.29 -36.92 1.04
N GLY A 163 35.17 -36.27 1.30
CA GLY A 163 33.85 -36.69 0.84
C GLY A 163 32.93 -35.48 0.81
N HIS A 164 32.69 -34.98 -0.40
CA HIS A 164 31.64 -34.00 -0.63
C HIS A 164 30.28 -34.59 -0.23
N HIS A 165 29.71 -34.15 0.87
CA HIS A 165 28.30 -34.39 1.16
C HIS A 165 27.56 -33.08 1.07
N GLY A 166 26.62 -33.04 0.09
CA GLY A 166 25.66 -31.96 -0.11
C GLY A 166 24.94 -31.65 1.19
N HIS A 167 24.88 -30.35 1.52
CA HIS A 167 24.07 -29.86 2.61
C HIS A 167 22.60 -30.07 2.29
N ALA A 168 22.04 -31.22 2.73
CA ALA A 168 20.61 -31.38 2.88
C ALA A 168 20.17 -30.34 3.94
N GLY A 169 19.24 -29.46 3.56
CA GLY A 169 18.69 -28.44 4.43
C GLY A 169 18.19 -29.08 5.75
N HIS A 170 18.78 -28.68 6.85
CA HIS A 170 18.22 -28.97 8.15
C HIS A 170 16.91 -28.19 8.27
N HIS A 171 15.78 -28.87 8.13
CA HIS A 171 14.50 -28.36 8.55
C HIS A 171 14.59 -28.06 10.05
N MET A 172 14.83 -26.80 10.38
CA MET A 172 14.76 -26.31 11.74
C MET A 172 13.32 -26.47 12.23
N GLY A 173 13.16 -27.08 13.37
CA GLY A 173 11.86 -27.49 13.90
C GLY A 173 10.88 -26.34 14.07
N LEU A 174 9.60 -26.67 14.02
CA LEU A 174 8.51 -25.75 14.33
C LEU A 174 8.58 -25.39 15.82
N VAL A 175 8.60 -24.10 16.14
CA VAL A 175 8.37 -23.58 17.48
C VAL A 175 6.91 -23.15 17.56
N GLU A 176 6.12 -23.86 18.36
CA GLU A 176 4.67 -23.62 18.49
C GLU A 176 3.91 -23.67 17.15
N GLY A 177 4.37 -24.48 16.18
CA GLY A 177 3.75 -24.61 14.86
C GLY A 177 4.20 -23.57 13.82
N LEU A 178 5.08 -22.64 14.18
CA LEU A 178 5.65 -21.66 13.25
C LEU A 178 7.04 -22.14 12.76
N PRO A 179 7.32 -22.05 11.44
CA PRO A 179 8.65 -22.36 10.92
C PRO A 179 9.65 -21.30 11.44
N MET A 180 10.82 -21.75 11.85
CA MET A 180 11.93 -20.82 12.14
C MET A 180 12.45 -20.19 10.86
N ALA A 181 12.83 -18.92 10.94
CA ALA A 181 13.42 -18.19 9.83
C ALA A 181 14.78 -18.82 9.44
N ASP A 182 15.08 -18.82 8.14
CA ASP A 182 16.40 -19.18 7.63
C ASP A 182 17.45 -18.19 8.13
N ARG A 183 18.71 -18.62 8.20
CA ARG A 183 19.82 -17.77 8.63
C ARG A 183 20.84 -17.61 7.53
N ALA A 184 21.30 -16.39 7.28
CA ALA A 184 22.38 -16.08 6.38
C ALA A 184 23.47 -15.25 7.11
N ASP A 185 24.69 -15.29 6.56
CA ASP A 185 25.80 -14.51 7.09
C ASP A 185 25.60 -13.02 6.79
N ASP A 186 25.78 -12.16 7.78
CA ASP A 186 25.79 -10.71 7.64
C ASP A 186 27.20 -10.18 7.36
N ARG A 187 27.32 -8.86 7.12
CA ARG A 187 28.57 -8.18 6.76
C ARG A 187 29.68 -8.35 7.81
N ASP A 188 29.35 -8.59 9.05
CA ASP A 188 30.26 -8.81 10.17
C ASP A 188 30.51 -10.28 10.50
N GLY A 189 29.96 -11.21 9.69
CA GLY A 189 30.09 -12.66 9.87
C GLY A 189 29.15 -13.25 10.93
N LEU A 190 28.24 -12.46 11.51
CA LEU A 190 27.17 -12.97 12.35
C LEU A 190 26.09 -13.61 11.49
N ARG A 191 25.42 -14.63 12.00
CA ARG A 191 24.28 -15.27 11.32
C ARG A 191 22.98 -14.67 11.84
N LEU A 192 22.36 -13.85 10.98
CA LEU A 192 21.07 -13.24 11.27
C LEU A 192 19.93 -14.01 10.58
N ASP A 193 18.74 -13.93 11.18
CA ASP A 193 17.52 -14.47 10.58
C ASP A 193 17.16 -13.68 9.31
N VAL A 194 16.77 -14.40 8.26
CA VAL A 194 16.33 -13.86 6.98
C VAL A 194 14.81 -13.90 6.94
N LEU A 195 14.20 -12.73 6.78
CA LEU A 195 12.75 -12.60 6.70
C LEU A 195 12.31 -12.31 5.26
N HIS A 196 11.28 -13.01 4.81
CA HIS A 196 10.62 -12.76 3.52
C HIS A 196 9.30 -12.05 3.78
N VAL A 197 9.22 -10.79 3.37
CA VAL A 197 8.07 -9.91 3.70
C VAL A 197 7.43 -9.40 2.41
N PRO A 198 6.16 -9.74 2.13
CA PRO A 198 5.39 -9.06 1.11
C PRO A 198 4.95 -7.69 1.63
N LEU A 199 5.28 -6.62 0.90
CA LEU A 199 4.88 -5.25 1.21
C LEU A 199 3.84 -4.78 0.19
N GLY A 200 2.62 -4.56 0.62
CA GLY A 200 1.44 -4.30 -0.22
C GLY A 200 0.59 -5.57 -0.43
N PRO A 201 -0.45 -5.51 -1.27
CA PRO A 201 -0.99 -4.32 -1.94
C PRO A 201 -1.90 -3.47 -1.04
N VAL A 202 -2.22 -3.93 0.17
CA VAL A 202 -3.22 -3.34 1.09
C VAL A 202 -2.53 -2.55 2.21
N LEU A 203 -1.65 -1.64 1.83
CA LEU A 203 -1.07 -0.70 2.76
C LEU A 203 -1.70 0.68 2.58
N ALA A 204 -1.94 1.37 3.68
CA ALA A 204 -2.35 2.78 3.63
C ALA A 204 -1.28 3.60 2.88
N ASP A 205 -1.73 4.49 1.99
CA ASP A 205 -0.84 5.39 1.24
C ASP A 205 0.20 4.68 0.36
N TRP A 206 -0.21 3.53 -0.20
CA TRP A 206 0.59 2.69 -1.08
C TRP A 206 0.08 2.76 -2.53
N PRO A 207 0.95 2.63 -3.56
CA PRO A 207 0.48 2.53 -4.94
C PRO A 207 -0.46 1.35 -5.12
N ALA A 208 -1.63 1.60 -5.72
CA ALA A 208 -2.66 0.59 -5.91
C ALA A 208 -2.12 -0.61 -6.70
N GLY A 209 -2.27 -1.81 -6.15
CA GLY A 209 -1.84 -3.05 -6.80
C GLY A 209 -0.33 -3.33 -6.78
N LEU A 210 0.50 -2.50 -6.14
CA LEU A 210 1.93 -2.78 -6.02
C LEU A 210 2.19 -3.79 -4.91
N ILE A 211 2.91 -4.86 -5.21
CA ILE A 211 3.48 -5.80 -4.24
C ILE A 211 5.00 -5.78 -4.39
N LEU A 212 5.71 -5.61 -3.30
CA LEU A 212 7.14 -5.80 -3.21
C LEU A 212 7.44 -7.01 -2.33
N HIS A 213 8.12 -8.00 -2.86
CA HIS A 213 8.66 -9.10 -2.06
C HIS A 213 10.05 -8.70 -1.59
N LEU A 214 10.18 -8.49 -0.29
CA LEU A 214 11.41 -8.06 0.35
C LEU A 214 12.06 -9.24 1.07
N THR A 215 13.36 -9.36 0.91
CA THR A 215 14.20 -10.18 1.78
C THR A 215 14.91 -9.25 2.74
N LEU A 216 14.67 -9.41 4.05
CA LEU A 216 15.24 -8.59 5.10
C LEU A 216 16.25 -9.39 5.91
N GLN A 217 17.31 -8.73 6.32
CA GLN A 217 18.25 -9.23 7.31
C GLN A 217 18.42 -8.17 8.40
N GLY A 218 17.90 -8.46 9.59
CA GLY A 218 17.63 -7.40 10.56
C GLY A 218 16.58 -6.44 10.02
N ASP A 219 16.89 -5.15 9.97
CA ASP A 219 16.06 -4.08 9.42
C ASP A 219 16.49 -3.63 8.01
N ILE A 220 17.50 -4.28 7.42
CA ILE A 220 18.06 -3.91 6.12
C ILE A 220 17.43 -4.77 5.01
N VAL A 221 17.01 -4.10 3.94
CA VAL A 221 16.51 -4.73 2.71
C VAL A 221 17.69 -5.29 1.92
N GLN A 222 17.75 -6.63 1.77
CA GLN A 222 18.81 -7.32 1.04
C GLN A 222 18.44 -7.54 -0.44
N GLN A 223 17.16 -7.83 -0.69
CA GLN A 223 16.67 -8.10 -2.03
C GLN A 223 15.23 -7.59 -2.19
N VAL A 224 14.90 -7.14 -3.38
CA VAL A 224 13.57 -6.65 -3.75
C VAL A 224 13.12 -7.26 -5.06
N THR A 225 11.93 -7.85 -5.08
CA THR A 225 11.24 -8.23 -6.32
C THR A 225 9.94 -7.45 -6.41
N VAL A 226 9.68 -6.85 -7.58
CA VAL A 226 8.47 -6.08 -7.86
C VAL A 226 7.45 -6.97 -8.55
N GLU A 227 6.28 -7.12 -7.96
CA GLU A 227 5.17 -7.89 -8.52
C GLU A 227 3.89 -7.04 -8.50
N PRO A 228 3.43 -6.54 -9.64
CA PRO A 228 2.12 -5.89 -9.71
C PRO A 228 0.99 -6.92 -9.61
N VAL A 229 -0.10 -6.56 -8.94
CA VAL A 229 -1.32 -7.36 -8.96
C VAL A 229 -1.78 -7.54 -10.41
N ALA A 230 -2.04 -8.77 -10.80
CA ALA A 230 -2.56 -9.07 -12.12
C ALA A 230 -3.91 -8.38 -12.33
N THR A 231 -3.97 -7.52 -13.33
CA THR A 231 -5.17 -6.74 -13.68
C THR A 231 -5.42 -6.87 -15.18
N PRO A 232 -6.66 -7.06 -15.62
CA PRO A 232 -6.97 -7.16 -17.04
C PRO A 232 -6.63 -5.84 -17.75
N PRO A 233 -6.23 -5.94 -19.04
CA PRO A 233 -6.00 -4.76 -19.85
C PRO A 233 -7.27 -3.89 -19.95
N SER A 234 -7.08 -2.57 -19.86
CA SER A 234 -8.16 -1.59 -19.96
C SER A 234 -7.99 -0.71 -21.21
N PRO A 235 -9.05 -0.53 -22.02
CA PRO A 235 -9.01 0.43 -23.10
C PRO A 235 -9.14 1.89 -22.63
N SER A 236 -9.59 2.09 -21.39
CA SER A 236 -9.73 3.43 -20.80
C SER A 236 -8.38 3.99 -20.44
N PRO A 237 -8.10 5.27 -20.74
CA PRO A 237 -6.86 5.91 -20.33
C PRO A 237 -6.73 5.96 -18.80
N PRO A 238 -5.49 5.88 -18.28
CA PRO A 238 -5.23 6.08 -16.86
C PRO A 238 -5.78 7.42 -16.40
N PHE A 239 -6.41 7.44 -15.21
CA PHE A 239 -7.11 8.64 -14.74
C PHE A 239 -6.23 9.88 -14.73
N TRP A 240 -5.00 9.76 -14.29
CA TRP A 240 -4.10 10.92 -14.19
C TRP A 240 -3.58 11.40 -15.54
N ASP A 241 -3.44 10.53 -16.53
CA ASP A 241 -2.91 10.84 -17.85
C ASP A 241 -3.98 11.16 -18.91
N GLU A 242 -5.26 10.97 -18.54
CA GLU A 242 -6.40 11.12 -19.44
C GLU A 242 -6.37 12.40 -20.30
N PRO A 243 -6.10 13.63 -19.78
CA PRO A 243 -6.12 14.83 -20.61
C PRO A 243 -5.10 14.82 -21.76
N TRP A 244 -3.90 14.31 -21.50
CA TRP A 244 -2.83 14.27 -22.52
C TRP A 244 -3.08 13.19 -23.55
N LEU A 245 -3.57 12.03 -23.15
CA LEU A 245 -3.92 10.93 -24.07
C LEU A 245 -5.12 11.30 -24.95
N ARG A 246 -6.13 11.99 -24.41
CA ARG A 246 -7.27 12.51 -25.18
C ARG A 246 -6.84 13.60 -26.16
N ALA A 247 -5.97 14.50 -25.74
CA ALA A 247 -5.42 15.51 -26.64
C ALA A 247 -4.61 14.86 -27.78
N ALA A 248 -3.79 13.85 -27.47
CA ALA A 248 -3.03 13.09 -28.47
C ALA A 248 -3.94 12.34 -29.47
N SER A 249 -5.16 11.93 -29.05
CA SER A 249 -6.18 11.34 -29.94
C SER A 249 -6.95 12.39 -30.78
N GLY A 250 -6.64 13.67 -30.65
CA GLY A 250 -7.23 14.76 -31.42
C GLY A 250 -8.42 15.44 -30.74
N GLU A 251 -8.71 15.14 -29.50
CA GLU A 251 -9.75 15.84 -28.74
C GLU A 251 -9.26 17.23 -28.31
N HIS A 252 -10.20 18.18 -28.30
CA HIS A 252 -9.88 19.53 -27.80
C HIS A 252 -9.89 19.53 -26.26
N ILE A 253 -8.72 19.54 -25.68
CA ILE A 253 -8.49 19.66 -24.24
C ILE A 253 -7.84 21.02 -23.97
N SER A 254 -8.35 21.75 -22.95
CA SER A 254 -7.73 23.02 -22.57
C SER A 254 -6.46 22.78 -21.72
N ARG A 255 -5.52 23.75 -21.80
CA ARG A 255 -4.35 23.77 -20.90
C ARG A 255 -4.78 23.82 -19.43
N GLY A 256 -5.91 24.48 -19.13
CA GLY A 256 -6.49 24.56 -17.78
C GLY A 256 -6.96 23.19 -17.27
N ASP A 257 -7.61 22.39 -18.11
CA ASP A 257 -8.03 21.03 -17.73
C ASP A 257 -6.83 20.12 -17.44
N ALA A 258 -5.80 20.18 -18.29
CA ALA A 258 -4.56 19.45 -18.07
C ALA A 258 -3.83 19.94 -16.80
N ALA A 259 -3.74 21.26 -16.61
CA ALA A 259 -3.13 21.83 -15.40
C ALA A 259 -3.88 21.43 -14.12
N ARG A 260 -5.20 21.42 -14.15
CA ARG A 260 -6.05 20.97 -13.05
C ARG A 260 -5.78 19.51 -12.69
N ARG A 261 -5.71 18.64 -13.71
CA ARG A 261 -5.40 17.22 -13.50
C ARG A 261 -3.98 17.03 -12.95
N LEU A 262 -3.00 17.77 -13.47
CA LEU A 262 -1.61 17.75 -12.98
C LEU A 262 -1.51 18.22 -11.53
N CYS A 263 -2.20 19.33 -11.20
CA CYS A 263 -2.28 19.83 -9.82
C CYS A 263 -2.84 18.77 -8.88
N ALA A 264 -3.96 18.17 -9.24
CA ALA A 264 -4.61 17.13 -8.43
C ALA A 264 -3.73 15.87 -8.29
N ALA A 265 -3.06 15.43 -9.34
CA ALA A 265 -2.18 14.28 -9.32
C ALA A 265 -0.99 14.48 -8.36
N HIS A 266 -0.30 15.62 -8.45
CA HIS A 266 0.81 15.90 -7.54
C HIS A 266 0.36 16.17 -6.11
N LEU A 267 -0.84 16.72 -5.89
CA LEU A 267 -1.43 16.81 -4.54
C LEU A 267 -1.73 15.42 -3.99
N ASP A 268 -2.19 14.48 -4.81
CA ASP A 268 -2.39 13.09 -4.39
C ASP A 268 -1.08 12.41 -4.00
N SER A 269 -0.04 12.55 -4.83
CA SER A 269 1.33 12.07 -4.55
C SER A 269 1.90 12.66 -3.25
N LEU A 270 1.78 13.98 -3.07
CA LEU A 270 2.20 14.67 -1.85
C LEU A 270 1.38 14.22 -0.63
N GLY A 271 0.08 13.99 -0.78
CA GLY A 271 -0.78 13.48 0.28
C GLY A 271 -0.29 12.13 0.82
N ARG A 272 0.02 11.19 -0.08
CA ARG A 272 0.62 9.89 0.28
C ARG A 272 2.01 10.05 0.89
N PHE A 273 2.85 10.85 0.28
CA PHE A 273 4.22 11.10 0.77
C PHE A 273 4.24 11.65 2.20
N PHE A 274 3.40 12.65 2.50
CA PHE A 274 3.34 13.23 3.83
C PHE A 274 2.74 12.27 4.87
N ALA A 275 1.74 11.48 4.50
CA ALA A 275 1.18 10.46 5.38
C ALA A 275 2.22 9.38 5.73
N VAL A 276 2.94 8.85 4.72
CA VAL A 276 4.03 7.88 4.93
C VAL A 276 5.17 8.48 5.76
N ALA A 277 5.42 9.79 5.63
CA ALA A 277 6.40 10.52 6.46
C ALA A 277 5.87 10.86 7.87
N GLY A 278 4.66 10.43 8.24
CA GLY A 278 4.06 10.66 9.56
C GLY A 278 3.53 12.10 9.76
N TRP A 279 3.18 12.80 8.67
CA TRP A 279 2.63 14.15 8.75
C TRP A 279 1.14 14.19 8.34
N ASP A 280 0.31 13.51 9.11
CA ASP A 280 -1.12 13.26 8.79
C ASP A 280 -1.95 14.54 8.60
N ASP A 281 -1.74 15.58 9.46
CA ASP A 281 -2.43 16.87 9.31
C ASP A 281 -2.10 17.53 7.95
N MET A 282 -0.86 17.44 7.50
CA MET A 282 -0.44 17.97 6.20
C MET A 282 -1.04 17.14 5.08
N ALA A 283 -1.00 15.82 5.17
CA ALA A 283 -1.60 14.91 4.21
C ALA A 283 -3.10 15.17 4.03
N ALA A 284 -3.84 15.30 5.14
CA ALA A 284 -5.27 15.60 5.11
C ALA A 284 -5.59 16.94 4.43
N ARG A 285 -4.82 18.00 4.72
CA ARG A 285 -4.98 19.31 4.07
C ARG A 285 -4.68 19.25 2.58
N ILE A 286 -3.65 18.55 2.19
CA ILE A 286 -3.25 18.35 0.78
C ILE A 286 -4.36 17.61 0.03
N ARG A 287 -4.91 16.52 0.58
CA ARG A 287 -6.03 15.77 0.00
C ARG A 287 -7.28 16.64 -0.15
N HIS A 288 -7.58 17.48 0.86
CA HIS A 288 -8.68 18.43 0.74
C HIS A 288 -8.50 19.39 -0.45
N VAL A 289 -7.29 19.91 -0.68
CA VAL A 289 -7.03 20.80 -1.82
C VAL A 289 -7.09 20.02 -3.15
N ARG A 290 -6.62 18.76 -3.19
CA ARG A 290 -6.80 17.85 -4.33
C ARG A 290 -8.28 17.74 -4.71
N ASP A 291 -9.14 17.47 -3.75
CA ASP A 291 -10.57 17.31 -3.98
C ASP A 291 -11.21 18.62 -4.46
N ARG A 292 -10.77 19.77 -3.93
CA ARG A 292 -11.20 21.08 -4.43
C ARG A 292 -10.78 21.32 -5.89
N ALA A 293 -9.54 20.91 -6.26
CA ALA A 293 -9.06 21.01 -7.64
C ALA A 293 -9.92 20.17 -8.58
N LEU A 294 -10.21 18.90 -8.21
CA LEU A 294 -11.07 18.01 -9.00
C LEU A 294 -12.53 18.49 -9.07
N ALA A 295 -13.02 19.17 -8.03
CA ALA A 295 -14.36 19.78 -8.02
C ALA A 295 -14.46 21.09 -8.81
N GLY A 296 -13.40 21.54 -9.49
CA GLY A 296 -13.45 22.71 -10.37
C GLY A 296 -13.16 24.06 -9.69
N ALA A 297 -12.49 24.08 -8.53
CA ALA A 297 -12.05 25.33 -7.89
C ALA A 297 -11.22 26.20 -8.86
N THR A 298 -11.37 27.53 -8.78
CA THR A 298 -10.67 28.48 -9.64
C THR A 298 -9.16 28.53 -9.36
N ALA A 299 -8.37 29.02 -10.31
CA ALA A 299 -6.93 29.21 -10.15
C ALA A 299 -6.60 30.12 -8.94
N ALA A 300 -7.39 31.17 -8.73
CA ALA A 300 -7.23 32.08 -7.60
C ALA A 300 -7.48 31.35 -6.25
N GLU A 301 -8.55 30.56 -6.15
CA GLU A 301 -8.86 29.77 -4.98
C GLU A 301 -7.75 28.72 -4.72
N LEU A 302 -7.39 27.93 -5.70
CA LEU A 302 -6.35 26.90 -5.57
C LEU A 302 -5.01 27.51 -5.16
N THR A 303 -4.59 28.61 -5.80
CA THR A 303 -3.33 29.31 -5.46
C THR A 303 -3.34 29.78 -4.00
N SER A 304 -4.48 30.28 -3.50
CA SER A 304 -4.62 30.71 -2.11
C SER A 304 -4.48 29.56 -1.12
N LEU A 305 -5.00 28.38 -1.47
CA LEU A 305 -4.97 27.18 -0.64
C LEU A 305 -3.59 26.49 -0.64
N VAL A 306 -2.94 26.36 -1.82
CA VAL A 306 -1.67 25.64 -1.94
C VAL A 306 -0.48 26.45 -1.41
N SER A 307 -0.46 27.79 -1.57
CA SER A 307 0.70 28.62 -1.23
C SER A 307 1.17 28.50 0.21
N PRO A 308 0.29 28.49 1.24
CA PRO A 308 0.71 28.29 2.63
C PRO A 308 1.22 26.87 2.88
N LEU A 309 0.64 25.85 2.23
CA LEU A 309 1.06 24.46 2.37
C LEU A 309 2.46 24.23 1.77
N ILE A 310 2.71 24.76 0.57
CA ILE A 310 4.02 24.73 -0.08
C ILE A 310 5.08 25.34 0.83
N ARG A 311 4.85 26.57 1.33
CA ARG A 311 5.79 27.25 2.24
C ARG A 311 6.04 26.46 3.53
N ARG A 312 4.99 25.84 4.10
CA ARG A 312 5.09 25.02 5.30
C ARG A 312 5.94 23.77 5.06
N ALA A 313 5.72 23.06 3.94
CA ALA A 313 6.49 21.88 3.58
C ALA A 313 7.97 22.21 3.35
N GLN A 314 8.27 23.25 2.55
CA GLN A 314 9.63 23.68 2.22
C GLN A 314 10.43 24.13 3.47
N ARG A 315 9.76 24.68 4.49
CA ARG A 315 10.39 25.13 5.74
C ARG A 315 10.55 24.04 6.79
N SER A 316 9.99 22.85 6.59
CA SER A 316 10.05 21.75 7.55
C SER A 316 11.45 21.15 7.62
N ARG A 317 12.17 21.44 8.70
CA ARG A 317 13.51 20.88 8.96
C ARG A 317 13.45 19.39 9.26
N THR A 318 12.41 18.95 9.98
CA THR A 318 12.18 17.53 10.30
C THR A 318 11.95 16.71 9.04
N LEU A 319 11.06 17.18 8.14
CA LEU A 319 10.80 16.50 6.87
C LEU A 319 12.08 16.42 6.02
N ARG A 320 12.81 17.52 5.90
CA ARG A 320 14.08 17.54 5.18
C ARG A 320 15.07 16.52 5.76
N TRP A 321 15.23 16.51 7.08
CA TRP A 321 16.13 15.55 7.75
C TRP A 321 15.70 14.11 7.51
N LEU A 322 14.38 13.82 7.58
CA LEU A 322 13.83 12.49 7.41
C LEU A 322 14.00 11.95 5.98
N THR A 323 13.96 12.81 4.95
CA THR A 323 13.82 12.37 3.55
C THR A 323 15.04 12.66 2.67
N THR A 324 16.02 13.44 3.19
CA THR A 324 17.28 13.70 2.46
C THR A 324 18.14 12.44 2.41
N GLY A 325 18.67 12.16 1.22
CA GLY A 325 19.54 11.00 0.96
C GLY A 325 18.79 9.70 0.67
N LEU A 326 17.46 9.64 0.88
CA LEU A 326 16.68 8.44 0.65
C LEU A 326 16.40 8.23 -0.85
N GLY A 327 16.71 7.04 -1.36
CA GLY A 327 16.42 6.64 -2.73
C GLY A 327 16.99 7.62 -3.76
N THR A 328 18.27 7.96 -3.63
CA THR A 328 18.95 8.89 -4.53
C THR A 328 19.01 8.34 -5.95
N LEU A 329 18.48 9.09 -6.91
CA LEU A 329 18.43 8.77 -8.34
C LEU A 329 18.97 9.96 -9.13
N PRO A 330 20.27 9.98 -9.44
CA PRO A 330 20.87 11.02 -10.28
C PRO A 330 20.27 11.05 -11.69
N ALA A 331 20.12 12.23 -12.29
CA ALA A 331 19.48 12.42 -13.60
C ALA A 331 20.12 11.57 -14.70
N GLU A 332 21.42 11.37 -14.67
CA GLU A 332 22.11 10.51 -15.65
C GLU A 332 21.66 9.05 -15.52
N GLN A 333 21.55 8.52 -14.30
CA GLN A 333 21.06 7.17 -14.05
C GLN A 333 19.56 7.05 -14.37
N ALA A 334 18.78 8.11 -14.10
CA ALA A 334 17.37 8.18 -14.45
C ALA A 334 17.16 8.07 -15.97
N ARG A 335 17.93 8.83 -16.78
CA ARG A 335 17.88 8.75 -18.24
C ARG A 335 18.25 7.38 -18.78
N GLN A 336 19.32 6.78 -18.26
CA GLN A 336 19.77 5.44 -18.67
C GLN A 336 18.70 4.35 -18.44
N ARG A 337 17.78 4.58 -17.51
CA ARG A 337 16.66 3.67 -17.17
C ARG A 337 15.34 4.05 -17.83
N GLY A 338 15.34 5.08 -18.66
CA GLY A 338 14.11 5.57 -19.29
C GLY A 338 13.18 6.32 -18.35
N VAL A 339 13.63 6.70 -17.15
CA VAL A 339 12.85 7.52 -16.22
C VAL A 339 12.71 8.93 -16.81
N THR A 340 11.48 9.45 -16.78
CA THR A 340 11.12 10.78 -17.26
C THR A 340 10.38 11.57 -16.15
N GLY A 341 9.91 12.77 -16.45
CA GLY A 341 9.08 13.56 -15.54
C GLY A 341 9.76 13.99 -14.25
N PRO A 342 9.00 14.13 -13.16
CA PRO A 342 9.49 14.69 -11.89
C PRO A 342 10.68 13.97 -11.29
N ALA A 343 10.75 12.65 -11.41
CA ALA A 343 11.86 11.86 -10.85
C ALA A 343 13.18 12.13 -11.57
N LEU A 344 13.14 12.37 -12.89
CA LEU A 344 14.30 12.81 -13.66
C LEU A 344 14.69 14.25 -13.32
N VAL A 345 13.71 15.16 -13.25
CA VAL A 345 13.92 16.60 -13.00
C VAL A 345 14.52 16.83 -11.60
N ALA A 346 14.14 16.00 -10.62
CA ALA A 346 14.63 16.11 -9.26
C ALA A 346 16.14 15.90 -9.12
N ASP A 347 16.75 15.11 -10.01
CA ASP A 347 18.19 14.82 -10.00
C ASP A 347 18.73 14.54 -8.58
N GLY A 348 18.02 13.71 -7.82
CA GLY A 348 18.35 13.58 -6.41
C GLY A 348 17.49 12.56 -5.66
N ASP A 349 17.19 12.88 -4.42
CA ASP A 349 16.57 12.03 -3.41
C ASP A 349 15.05 12.25 -3.25
N ALA A 350 14.46 11.61 -2.25
CA ALA A 350 13.03 11.76 -1.94
C ALA A 350 12.65 13.21 -1.61
N TYR A 351 13.53 13.96 -0.92
CA TYR A 351 13.29 15.37 -0.63
C TYR A 351 13.28 16.21 -1.90
N SER A 352 14.21 15.98 -2.81
CA SER A 352 14.30 16.68 -4.10
C SER A 352 13.06 16.42 -4.97
N ARG A 353 12.59 15.17 -5.04
CA ARG A 353 11.35 14.81 -5.75
C ARG A 353 10.13 15.52 -5.19
N MET A 354 9.99 15.57 -3.87
CA MET A 354 8.92 16.30 -3.19
C MET A 354 8.95 17.80 -3.53
N LEU A 355 10.13 18.44 -3.62
CA LEU A 355 10.25 19.84 -4.00
C LEU A 355 9.79 20.09 -5.44
N VAL A 356 10.10 19.19 -6.38
CA VAL A 356 9.63 19.26 -7.78
C VAL A 356 8.10 19.18 -7.83
N TRP A 357 7.47 18.29 -7.06
CA TRP A 357 6.01 18.21 -6.98
C TRP A 357 5.38 19.49 -6.41
N LEU A 358 5.96 20.06 -5.33
CA LEU A 358 5.46 21.31 -4.75
C LEU A 358 5.54 22.47 -5.74
N GLU A 359 6.60 22.56 -6.52
CA GLU A 359 6.75 23.57 -7.58
C GLU A 359 5.72 23.35 -8.70
N ALA A 360 5.54 22.09 -9.14
CA ALA A 360 4.55 21.74 -10.15
C ALA A 360 3.12 22.07 -9.69
N VAL A 361 2.76 21.79 -8.42
CA VAL A 361 1.47 22.18 -7.83
C VAL A 361 1.26 23.68 -7.87
N GLY A 362 2.27 24.47 -7.50
CA GLY A 362 2.16 25.94 -7.55
C GLY A 362 1.90 26.47 -8.94
N ARG A 363 2.63 25.96 -9.95
CA ARG A 363 2.47 26.36 -11.36
C ARG A 363 1.14 25.90 -11.94
N SER A 364 0.76 24.65 -11.72
CA SER A 364 -0.47 24.07 -12.27
C SER A 364 -1.72 24.65 -11.62
N ALA A 365 -1.72 24.94 -10.32
CA ALA A 365 -2.82 25.65 -9.66
C ALA A 365 -3.09 27.02 -10.28
N ALA A 366 -2.03 27.79 -10.59
CA ALA A 366 -2.17 29.09 -11.23
C ALA A 366 -2.66 29.02 -12.70
N ALA A 367 -2.52 27.88 -13.35
CA ALA A 367 -2.88 27.68 -14.76
C ALA A 367 -4.25 26.98 -14.95
N CYS A 368 -5.00 26.65 -13.89
CA CYS A 368 -6.25 25.87 -13.98
C CYS A 368 -7.37 26.53 -14.80
N ASP A 369 -7.34 27.86 -14.98
CA ASP A 369 -8.39 28.62 -15.70
C ASP A 369 -7.97 29.02 -17.13
N VAL A 370 -6.83 28.48 -17.61
CA VAL A 370 -6.31 28.75 -18.97
C VAL A 370 -7.17 28.01 -20.00
N THR A 371 -7.74 28.71 -20.96
CA THR A 371 -8.68 28.18 -21.97
C THR A 371 -8.06 27.76 -23.29
N GLU A 372 -6.80 28.14 -23.56
CA GLU A 372 -6.08 27.76 -24.77
C GLU A 372 -5.94 26.24 -24.86
N ALA A 373 -5.91 25.74 -26.09
CA ALA A 373 -5.75 24.30 -26.34
C ALA A 373 -4.40 23.81 -25.82
N LEU A 374 -4.41 22.58 -25.29
CA LEU A 374 -3.20 21.86 -24.89
C LEU A 374 -2.34 21.57 -26.13
N ASP A 375 -1.05 21.91 -26.08
CA ASP A 375 -0.11 21.56 -27.13
C ASP A 375 0.15 20.02 -27.09
N THR A 376 -0.08 19.39 -28.24
CA THR A 376 0.13 17.94 -28.42
C THR A 376 1.58 17.59 -28.77
N ALA A 377 2.48 18.57 -28.93
CA ALA A 377 3.90 18.29 -29.15
C ALA A 377 4.63 17.82 -27.89
N GLU A 378 4.10 18.15 -26.70
CA GLU A 378 4.65 17.75 -25.40
C GLU A 378 3.61 16.99 -24.57
N VAL A 379 3.52 15.67 -24.77
CA VAL A 379 2.59 14.82 -24.04
C VAL A 379 3.25 14.34 -22.74
N VAL A 380 3.38 15.26 -21.78
CA VAL A 380 4.00 15.00 -20.49
C VAL A 380 2.94 14.98 -19.38
N GLY A 381 2.58 13.78 -18.94
CA GLY A 381 1.70 13.55 -17.80
C GLY A 381 2.40 13.73 -16.44
N PRO A 382 1.71 13.46 -15.33
CA PRO A 382 2.23 13.69 -13.98
C PRO A 382 3.51 12.91 -13.64
N ARG A 383 3.70 11.73 -14.23
CA ARG A 383 4.86 10.87 -13.95
C ARG A 383 5.92 10.92 -15.06
N GLY A 384 5.59 11.49 -16.19
CA GLY A 384 6.53 11.64 -17.31
C GLY A 384 5.85 11.62 -18.67
N ARG A 385 6.60 11.27 -19.71
CA ARG A 385 6.11 11.23 -21.08
C ARG A 385 5.17 10.04 -21.27
N VAL A 386 3.92 10.32 -21.69
CA VAL A 386 2.89 9.29 -21.91
C VAL A 386 2.80 8.85 -23.38
N ASP A 387 3.55 9.49 -24.29
CA ASP A 387 3.66 9.17 -25.72
C ASP A 387 4.77 8.13 -26.03
N MET A 388 5.41 7.59 -25.00
CA MET A 388 6.48 6.60 -25.14
C MET A 388 5.90 5.19 -25.22
N PRO A 389 6.59 4.24 -25.90
CA PRO A 389 6.17 2.84 -25.96
C PRO A 389 6.10 2.15 -24.59
N VAL A 390 6.89 2.65 -23.63
CA VAL A 390 6.93 2.15 -22.26
C VAL A 390 6.35 3.22 -21.36
N PRO A 391 5.31 2.91 -20.56
CA PRO A 391 4.71 3.89 -19.65
C PRO A 391 5.73 4.39 -18.62
N PRO A 392 5.66 5.68 -18.19
CA PRO A 392 6.63 6.26 -17.27
C PRO A 392 6.73 5.50 -15.93
N SER A 393 5.63 4.99 -15.41
CA SER A 393 5.64 4.20 -14.15
C SER A 393 6.39 2.88 -14.27
N LYS A 394 6.51 2.28 -15.44
CA LYS A 394 7.32 1.06 -15.61
C LYS A 394 8.79 1.30 -15.30
N ALA A 395 9.36 2.41 -15.81
CA ALA A 395 10.74 2.78 -15.53
C ALA A 395 10.97 3.12 -14.05
N LEU A 396 9.97 3.70 -13.37
CA LEU A 396 10.00 3.93 -11.92
C LEU A 396 10.02 2.62 -11.14
N LEU A 397 9.14 1.66 -11.49
CA LEU A 397 9.07 0.35 -10.87
C LEU A 397 10.37 -0.44 -11.07
N ASP A 398 10.93 -0.42 -12.29
CA ASP A 398 12.20 -1.11 -12.61
C ASP A 398 13.41 -0.50 -11.86
N SER A 399 13.27 0.72 -11.35
CA SER A 399 14.29 1.39 -10.55
C SER A 399 14.21 1.04 -9.06
N LEU A 400 13.05 0.55 -8.56
CA LEU A 400 12.81 0.29 -7.14
C LEU A 400 13.81 -0.68 -6.51
N PRO A 401 14.14 -1.86 -7.09
CA PRO A 401 15.06 -2.78 -6.45
C PRO A 401 16.36 -2.10 -6.04
N ARG A 402 16.98 -1.40 -6.98
CA ARG A 402 18.26 -0.72 -6.72
C ARG A 402 18.15 0.43 -5.71
N LEU A 403 17.01 1.09 -5.63
CA LEU A 403 16.82 2.22 -4.71
C LEU A 403 16.48 1.76 -3.29
N LEU A 404 16.02 0.52 -3.14
CA LEU A 404 15.60 -0.05 -1.87
C LEU A 404 16.64 -0.99 -1.25
N GLU A 405 17.39 -1.74 -2.07
CA GLU A 405 18.43 -2.64 -1.58
C GLU A 405 19.52 -1.88 -0.82
N GLY A 406 19.85 -2.37 0.37
CA GLY A 406 20.79 -1.75 1.30
C GLY A 406 20.19 -0.62 2.16
N THR A 407 18.89 -0.31 2.03
CA THR A 407 18.21 0.67 2.89
C THR A 407 17.52 -0.01 4.07
N GLU A 408 17.24 0.76 5.12
CA GLU A 408 16.39 0.31 6.21
C GLU A 408 14.95 0.10 5.73
N PHE A 409 14.28 -0.92 6.24
CA PHE A 409 12.89 -1.25 5.89
C PHE A 409 11.92 -0.07 6.08
N ALA A 410 12.11 0.71 7.17
CA ALA A 410 11.32 1.91 7.42
C ALA A 410 11.45 2.97 6.31
N CYS A 411 12.63 3.06 5.67
CA CYS A 411 12.89 4.00 4.59
C CYS A 411 12.26 3.57 3.25
N ALA A 412 12.03 2.27 3.06
CA ALA A 412 11.50 1.73 1.79
C ALA A 412 10.16 2.37 1.40
N ARG A 413 9.22 2.52 2.34
CA ARG A 413 7.92 3.16 2.08
C ARG A 413 8.05 4.61 1.64
N ILE A 414 8.96 5.39 2.24
CA ILE A 414 9.21 6.79 1.87
C ILE A 414 9.79 6.88 0.47
N ILE A 415 10.71 5.97 0.11
CA ILE A 415 11.31 5.92 -1.24
C ILE A 415 10.21 5.64 -2.28
N VAL A 416 9.39 4.61 -2.07
CA VAL A 416 8.28 4.27 -2.96
C VAL A 416 7.28 5.43 -3.08
N ALA A 417 6.85 6.02 -1.97
CA ALA A 417 5.92 7.15 -1.95
C ALA A 417 6.50 8.39 -2.66
N SER A 418 7.83 8.57 -2.65
CA SER A 418 8.49 9.68 -3.35
C SER A 418 8.60 9.49 -4.86
N LEU A 419 8.50 8.28 -5.36
CA LEU A 419 8.45 7.95 -6.80
C LEU A 419 7.02 7.89 -7.30
N ASP A 420 6.10 7.43 -6.45
CA ASP A 420 4.66 7.33 -6.67
C ASP A 420 4.28 6.73 -8.03
N PRO A 421 4.73 5.50 -8.37
CA PRO A 421 4.37 4.87 -9.63
C PRO A 421 2.86 4.62 -9.70
N ASP A 422 2.29 4.80 -10.89
CA ASP A 422 0.88 4.56 -11.17
C ASP A 422 0.72 3.27 -11.98
N LEU A 423 0.19 2.24 -11.36
CA LEU A 423 0.01 0.96 -12.03
C LEU A 423 -1.15 0.98 -13.04
N ASP A 424 -2.03 1.99 -12.99
CA ASP A 424 -3.06 2.20 -14.01
C ASP A 424 -2.42 2.37 -15.40
N GLU A 425 -1.22 2.97 -15.48
CA GLU A 425 -0.47 3.11 -16.73
C GLU A 425 -0.07 1.76 -17.35
N LEU A 426 0.16 0.73 -16.53
CA LEU A 426 0.56 -0.59 -16.99
C LEU A 426 -0.61 -1.42 -17.54
N THR A 427 -1.83 -1.08 -17.16
CA THR A 427 -3.04 -1.78 -17.62
C THR A 427 -3.63 -1.18 -18.89
N HIS A 428 -3.21 0.02 -19.26
CA HIS A 428 -3.76 0.72 -20.43
C HIS A 428 -3.25 0.12 -21.75
N VAL A 429 -4.18 -0.27 -22.61
CA VAL A 429 -3.90 -0.71 -23.98
C VAL A 429 -4.53 0.31 -24.93
N PRO A 430 -3.73 1.08 -25.68
CA PRO A 430 -4.25 2.00 -26.65
C PRO A 430 -5.12 1.30 -27.69
N ALA A 431 -6.22 1.93 -28.09
CA ALA A 431 -7.08 1.38 -29.16
C ALA A 431 -6.24 1.18 -30.46
N PRO A 432 -6.41 0.09 -31.21
CA PRO A 432 -5.69 -0.12 -32.45
C PRO A 432 -6.06 0.98 -33.45
N GLY A 433 -5.14 1.88 -33.79
CA GLY A 433 -5.33 3.00 -34.71
C GLY A 433 -4.63 4.31 -34.31
N THR A 434 -4.09 4.44 -33.10
CA THR A 434 -3.45 5.66 -32.61
C THR A 434 -1.93 5.73 -32.81
N VAL A 435 -1.35 4.78 -33.51
CA VAL A 435 0.09 4.84 -33.84
C VAL A 435 0.25 5.80 -35.01
N HIS A 436 0.50 7.08 -34.72
CA HIS A 436 0.99 8.03 -35.74
C HIS A 436 2.39 7.56 -36.16
N SER A 437 2.47 6.98 -37.38
CA SER A 437 3.76 6.81 -38.06
C SER A 437 4.34 8.19 -38.36
N HIS A 438 5.26 8.63 -37.54
CA HIS A 438 6.17 9.72 -37.94
C HIS A 438 7.16 9.14 -38.93
N GLY A 439 6.88 9.41 -40.22
CA GLY A 439 7.84 9.25 -41.31
C GLY A 439 8.87 10.39 -41.33
#